data_62d591229a23f20c4a9ca63bc459ceb6
#
_entry.id   62d591229a23f20c4a9ca63bc459ceb6
#
_cell.length_a   1.000
_cell.length_b   1.000
_cell.length_c   1.000
_cell.angle_alpha   90.00
_cell.angle_beta   90.00
_cell.angle_gamma   90.00
#
_symmetry.space_group_name_H-M   'P 1'
#
loop_
_entity.id
_entity.type
_entity.pdbx_description
1 polymer ?
#
loop_
_entity_poly.entity_id
_entity_poly.type
_entity_poly.pdbx_seq_one_letter_code
_entity_poly.pdbx_strand_id
1 'polypeptide(L)'
;MTRPSGLLVCDVSSYQNPKRCSWEDPRISAVYVKFSEATGIDVDSMAHCRALREASKPLGAYHFFSPSRDAADQFAAFQRAATLNGYGPGDLIPALDVERCITRGQWCEADPSWCLEIQKLIALFVAEYGELMIYCGWATFIQLGQPSWMLERPLWVPYVSRDGNFPPAACTKSPGGKAPTLWQFMWGPLFSQIQMQTSKIAIDQSICAQLPKSIEARP
;
A
#
# COMPACT_ATOMS: atom_id res chain seq x y z
N MET A 1 -18.41 7.48 15.64
CA MET A 1 -18.18 6.42 14.65
C MET A 1 -17.60 5.21 15.38
N THR A 2 -18.24 4.05 15.31
CA THR A 2 -17.67 2.79 15.84
C THR A 2 -16.56 2.33 14.88
N ARG A 3 -15.37 2.10 15.44
CA ARG A 3 -14.24 1.55 14.68
C ARG A 3 -14.66 0.19 14.09
N PRO A 4 -14.36 -0.07 12.80
CA PRO A 4 -14.54 -1.40 12.24
C PRO A 4 -13.78 -2.47 13.06
N SER A 5 -14.35 -3.66 13.20
CA SER A 5 -13.65 -4.79 13.84
C SER A 5 -12.58 -5.34 12.89
N GLY A 6 -11.37 -5.57 13.39
CA GLY A 6 -10.26 -6.13 12.62
C GLY A 6 -8.90 -5.59 13.06
N LEU A 7 -7.86 -6.08 12.40
CA LEU A 7 -6.47 -5.65 12.61
C LEU A 7 -6.24 -4.32 11.89
N LEU A 8 -5.71 -3.34 12.61
CA LEU A 8 -5.41 -2.03 12.05
C LEU A 8 -4.05 -2.02 11.37
N VAL A 9 -4.05 -1.68 10.10
CA VAL A 9 -2.85 -1.49 9.28
C VAL A 9 -2.75 -0.03 8.88
N CYS A 10 -1.61 0.58 9.08
CA CYS A 10 -1.34 1.95 8.64
C CYS A 10 -0.45 1.94 7.39
N ASP A 11 -0.46 3.02 6.64
CA ASP A 11 0.52 3.24 5.59
C ASP A 11 1.12 4.64 5.66
N VAL A 12 2.39 4.74 5.30
CA VAL A 12 3.20 5.96 5.42
C VAL A 12 4.20 6.11 4.27
N SER A 13 4.60 7.36 4.06
CA SER A 13 5.61 7.77 3.09
C SER A 13 6.37 8.98 3.62
N SER A 14 7.16 9.64 2.80
CA SER A 14 7.79 10.93 3.12
C SER A 14 6.80 12.07 3.44
N TYR A 15 5.51 11.88 3.22
CA TYR A 15 4.48 12.82 3.69
C TYR A 15 4.29 12.78 5.21
N GLN A 16 4.65 11.68 5.87
CA GLN A 16 4.60 11.54 7.32
C GLN A 16 6.01 11.61 7.89
N ASN A 17 6.29 12.64 8.70
CA ASN A 17 7.61 12.78 9.32
C ASN A 17 7.87 11.63 10.33
N PRO A 18 8.89 10.79 10.11
CA PRO A 18 9.16 9.62 10.97
C PRO A 18 9.37 9.96 12.45
N LYS A 19 9.95 11.11 12.75
CA LYS A 19 10.20 11.57 14.13
C LYS A 19 8.92 11.90 14.91
N ARG A 20 7.81 11.97 14.21
CA ARG A 20 6.50 12.31 14.77
C ARG A 20 5.57 11.09 14.82
N CYS A 21 6.00 9.94 14.31
CA CYS A 21 5.25 8.69 14.35
C CYS A 21 5.65 7.90 15.60
N SER A 22 4.66 7.40 16.35
CA SER A 22 4.87 6.48 17.46
C SER A 22 4.26 5.13 17.11
N TRP A 23 5.12 4.16 16.83
CA TRP A 23 4.71 2.82 16.42
C TRP A 23 4.43 1.87 17.59
N GLU A 24 4.67 2.31 18.82
CA GLU A 24 4.40 1.52 20.04
C GLU A 24 2.90 1.37 20.34
N ASP A 25 2.04 2.14 19.67
CA ASP A 25 0.58 2.03 19.86
C ASP A 25 0.11 0.58 19.64
N PRO A 26 -0.45 -0.09 20.67
CA PRO A 26 -0.87 -1.49 20.56
C PRO A 26 -2.05 -1.69 19.59
N ARG A 27 -2.73 -0.62 19.20
CA ARG A 27 -3.82 -0.68 18.22
C ARG A 27 -3.32 -0.89 16.81
N ILE A 28 -2.07 -0.53 16.51
CA ILE A 28 -1.44 -0.71 15.20
C ILE A 28 -0.91 -2.14 15.11
N SER A 29 -1.46 -2.91 14.17
CA SER A 29 -1.10 -4.31 13.95
C SER A 29 0.02 -4.48 12.92
N ALA A 30 0.13 -3.59 11.95
CA ALA A 30 1.18 -3.59 10.93
C ALA A 30 1.26 -2.23 10.24
N VAL A 31 2.36 -1.98 9.52
CA VAL A 31 2.55 -0.76 8.76
C VAL A 31 3.15 -1.06 7.39
N TYR A 32 2.57 -0.48 6.35
CA TYR A 32 3.15 -0.42 5.01
C TYR A 32 3.91 0.89 4.82
N VAL A 33 5.15 0.80 4.35
CA VAL A 33 6.03 1.95 4.10
C VAL A 33 6.24 2.11 2.60
N LYS A 34 6.09 3.31 2.08
CA LYS A 34 6.48 3.63 0.71
C LYS A 34 7.98 3.44 0.54
N PHE A 35 8.38 2.55 -0.34
CA PHE A 35 9.79 2.33 -0.64
C PHE A 35 10.25 3.12 -1.85
N SER A 36 9.39 3.22 -2.85
CA SER A 36 9.75 3.87 -4.09
C SER A 36 8.52 4.37 -4.86
N GLU A 37 8.78 5.30 -5.77
CA GLU A 37 7.85 5.83 -6.74
C GLU A 37 8.58 6.05 -8.06
N ALA A 38 8.02 5.59 -9.16
CA ALA A 38 8.73 5.61 -10.44
C ALA A 38 10.13 4.98 -10.27
N THR A 39 11.20 5.74 -10.50
CA THR A 39 12.59 5.28 -10.34
C THR A 39 13.28 5.84 -9.10
N GLY A 40 12.56 6.59 -8.27
CA GLY A 40 13.04 7.20 -7.03
C GLY A 40 12.79 6.36 -5.79
N ILE A 41 13.65 6.45 -4.80
CA ILE A 41 13.47 5.88 -3.47
C ILE A 41 12.80 6.93 -2.58
N ASP A 42 11.82 6.51 -1.75
CA ASP A 42 11.23 7.40 -0.75
C ASP A 42 12.26 7.77 0.32
N VAL A 43 12.46 9.06 0.53
CA VAL A 43 13.56 9.60 1.35
C VAL A 43 13.45 9.25 2.83
N ASP A 44 12.24 9.01 3.32
CA ASP A 44 11.97 8.69 4.73
C ASP A 44 11.79 7.19 5.00
N SER A 45 11.85 6.34 3.96
CA SER A 45 11.64 4.89 4.08
C SER A 45 12.54 4.24 5.13
N MET A 46 13.83 4.60 5.15
CA MET A 46 14.80 4.05 6.11
C MET A 46 14.47 4.43 7.55
N ALA A 47 14.04 5.67 7.78
CA ALA A 47 13.71 6.14 9.11
C ALA A 47 12.43 5.48 9.65
N HIS A 48 11.41 5.32 8.80
CA HIS A 48 10.19 4.58 9.13
C HIS A 48 10.49 3.12 9.43
N CYS A 49 11.24 2.43 8.56
CA CYS A 49 11.56 1.02 8.75
C CYS A 49 12.34 0.78 10.05
N ARG A 50 13.33 1.62 10.36
CA ARG A 50 14.07 1.52 11.62
C ARG A 50 13.14 1.62 12.82
N ALA A 51 12.31 2.65 12.86
CA ALA A 51 11.37 2.86 13.98
C ALA A 51 10.37 1.71 14.12
N LEU A 52 9.92 1.11 13.01
CA LEU A 52 9.03 -0.07 13.03
C LEU A 52 9.74 -1.31 13.57
N ARG A 53 11.00 -1.56 13.16
CA ARG A 53 11.81 -2.66 13.69
C ARG A 53 12.04 -2.50 15.20
N GLU A 54 12.38 -1.29 15.67
CA GLU A 54 12.53 -0.97 17.09
C GLU A 54 11.23 -1.24 17.87
N ALA A 55 10.08 -0.90 17.30
CA ALA A 55 8.76 -1.17 17.89
C ALA A 55 8.26 -2.62 17.67
N SER A 56 9.05 -3.49 17.02
CA SER A 56 8.68 -4.87 16.68
C SER A 56 7.34 -4.96 15.92
N LYS A 57 7.07 -4.02 15.03
CA LYS A 57 5.86 -4.01 14.21
C LYS A 57 6.09 -4.75 12.88
N PRO A 58 5.15 -5.62 12.46
CA PRO A 58 5.15 -6.19 11.13
C PRO A 58 5.23 -5.10 10.06
N LEU A 59 6.20 -5.24 9.15
CA LEU A 59 6.51 -4.30 8.11
C LEU A 59 6.05 -4.82 6.75
N GLY A 60 5.31 -4.03 6.00
CA GLY A 60 5.08 -4.17 4.58
C GLY A 60 5.74 -3.03 3.82
N ALA A 61 5.94 -3.20 2.53
CA ALA A 61 6.48 -2.18 1.65
C ALA A 61 5.57 -1.96 0.45
N TYR A 62 5.52 -0.73 -0.07
CA TYR A 62 4.80 -0.50 -1.30
C TYR A 62 5.60 0.34 -2.31
N HIS A 63 5.30 0.10 -3.58
CA HIS A 63 5.78 0.86 -4.72
C HIS A 63 4.64 1.62 -5.35
N PHE A 64 4.79 2.93 -5.53
CA PHE A 64 3.84 3.75 -6.27
C PHE A 64 4.17 3.69 -7.76
N PHE A 65 3.26 3.13 -8.55
CA PHE A 65 3.42 2.94 -9.99
C PHE A 65 3.44 4.27 -10.75
N SER A 66 4.30 4.36 -11.73
CA SER A 66 4.33 5.47 -12.68
C SER A 66 4.25 4.97 -14.12
N PRO A 67 3.26 5.42 -14.92
CA PRO A 67 3.13 5.01 -16.31
C PRO A 67 4.23 5.59 -17.22
N SER A 68 5.02 6.53 -16.71
CA SER A 68 6.09 7.19 -17.49
C SER A 68 7.44 6.46 -17.42
N ARG A 69 7.50 5.29 -16.80
CA ARG A 69 8.74 4.53 -16.56
C ARG A 69 8.53 3.05 -16.85
N ASP A 70 9.57 2.40 -17.35
CA ASP A 70 9.56 0.97 -17.61
C ASP A 70 9.46 0.18 -16.30
N ALA A 71 8.80 -0.97 -16.35
CA ALA A 71 8.60 -1.84 -15.19
C ALA A 71 9.93 -2.30 -14.56
N ALA A 72 10.93 -2.61 -15.39
CA ALA A 72 12.25 -3.04 -14.91
C ALA A 72 12.96 -1.96 -14.08
N ASP A 73 12.91 -0.70 -14.54
CA ASP A 73 13.52 0.43 -13.84
C ASP A 73 12.81 0.73 -12.52
N GLN A 74 11.47 0.64 -12.50
CA GLN A 74 10.65 0.80 -11.32
C GLN A 74 10.94 -0.31 -10.30
N PHE A 75 11.00 -1.55 -10.75
CA PHE A 75 11.34 -2.69 -9.90
C PHE A 75 12.75 -2.56 -9.32
N ALA A 76 13.73 -2.16 -10.12
CA ALA A 76 15.09 -1.92 -9.66
C ALA A 76 15.16 -0.84 -8.57
N ALA A 77 14.33 0.21 -8.66
CA ALA A 77 14.22 1.22 -7.61
C ALA A 77 13.67 0.62 -6.31
N PHE A 78 12.62 -0.19 -6.40
CA PHE A 78 12.07 -0.89 -5.24
C PHE A 78 13.10 -1.85 -4.61
N GLN A 79 13.82 -2.66 -5.41
CA GLN A 79 14.85 -3.56 -4.92
C GLN A 79 15.98 -2.84 -4.18
N ARG A 80 16.43 -1.70 -4.71
CA ARG A 80 17.42 -0.86 -4.00
C ARG A 80 16.90 -0.40 -2.64
N ALA A 81 15.64 0.08 -2.59
CA ALA A 81 15.01 0.46 -1.33
C ALA A 81 14.86 -0.74 -0.38
N ALA A 82 14.45 -1.90 -0.89
CA ALA A 82 14.31 -3.13 -0.12
C ALA A 82 15.65 -3.54 0.53
N THR A 83 16.74 -3.53 -0.25
CA THR A 83 18.09 -3.80 0.25
C THR A 83 18.50 -2.82 1.36
N LEU A 84 18.30 -1.51 1.14
CA LEU A 84 18.64 -0.48 2.11
C LEU A 84 17.87 -0.62 3.43
N ASN A 85 16.64 -1.12 3.37
CA ASN A 85 15.73 -1.28 4.51
C ASN A 85 15.78 -2.68 5.15
N GLY A 86 16.58 -3.61 4.62
CA GLY A 86 16.62 -4.99 5.11
C GLY A 86 15.27 -5.70 4.97
N TYR A 87 14.53 -5.39 3.90
CA TYR A 87 13.22 -5.96 3.63
C TYR A 87 13.33 -7.31 2.94
N GLY A 88 12.63 -8.30 3.44
CA GLY A 88 12.68 -9.66 2.91
C GLY A 88 11.92 -10.67 3.77
N PRO A 89 12.43 -11.92 3.89
CA PRO A 89 11.74 -12.99 4.60
C PRO A 89 11.32 -12.60 6.02
N GLY A 90 10.06 -12.86 6.35
CA GLY A 90 9.44 -12.47 7.61
C GLY A 90 8.67 -11.15 7.55
N ASP A 91 8.95 -10.28 6.58
CA ASP A 91 8.13 -9.10 6.31
C ASP A 91 6.85 -9.47 5.55
N LEU A 92 5.85 -8.60 5.56
CA LEU A 92 4.61 -8.81 4.79
C LEU A 92 4.90 -8.73 3.28
N ILE A 93 4.10 -9.41 2.46
CA ILE A 93 4.23 -9.31 1.00
C ILE A 93 4.18 -7.85 0.55
N PRO A 94 4.91 -7.46 -0.52
CA PRO A 94 4.88 -6.10 -1.02
C PRO A 94 3.52 -5.73 -1.61
N ALA A 95 3.29 -4.42 -1.77
CA ALA A 95 2.13 -3.90 -2.47
C ALA A 95 2.54 -3.04 -3.67
N LEU A 96 1.80 -3.15 -4.76
CA LEU A 96 1.86 -2.26 -5.92
C LEU A 96 0.69 -1.30 -5.85
N ASP A 97 0.98 -0.03 -5.71
CA ASP A 97 0.01 1.04 -5.63
C ASP A 97 -0.28 1.58 -7.03
N VAL A 98 -1.47 1.29 -7.53
CA VAL A 98 -1.94 1.65 -8.87
C VAL A 98 -3.10 2.61 -8.75
N GLU A 99 -2.80 3.89 -8.88
CA GLU A 99 -3.80 4.95 -8.83
C GLU A 99 -3.41 6.11 -9.77
N ARG A 100 -4.26 7.13 -9.87
CA ARG A 100 -3.90 8.35 -10.60
C ARG A 100 -2.60 8.93 -10.04
N CYS A 101 -1.77 9.43 -10.90
CA CYS A 101 -0.47 9.98 -10.53
C CYS A 101 -0.27 11.40 -11.09
N ILE A 102 0.82 12.03 -10.70
CA ILE A 102 1.26 13.30 -11.29
C ILE A 102 2.43 13.00 -12.23
N THR A 103 2.22 13.26 -13.52
CA THR A 103 3.28 13.14 -14.53
C THR A 103 3.54 14.52 -15.12
N ARG A 104 4.79 14.99 -15.07
CA ARG A 104 5.20 16.31 -15.55
C ARG A 104 4.35 17.47 -15.00
N GLY A 105 3.97 17.36 -13.70
CA GLY A 105 3.19 18.37 -13.02
C GLY A 105 1.70 18.38 -13.35
N GLN A 106 1.20 17.39 -14.07
CA GLN A 106 -0.21 17.25 -14.40
C GLN A 106 -0.78 15.93 -13.86
N TRP A 107 -2.02 15.95 -13.42
CA TRP A 107 -2.74 14.75 -13.05
C TRP A 107 -2.91 13.85 -14.27
N CYS A 108 -2.54 12.59 -14.11
CA CYS A 108 -2.67 11.54 -15.10
C CYS A 108 -3.65 10.50 -14.54
N GLU A 109 -4.81 10.43 -15.15
CA GLU A 109 -5.80 9.39 -14.82
C GLU A 109 -5.35 8.05 -15.40
N ALA A 110 -5.79 6.96 -14.77
CA ALA A 110 -5.45 5.63 -15.25
C ALA A 110 -6.02 5.38 -16.65
N ASP A 111 -5.28 4.62 -17.46
CA ASP A 111 -5.57 4.36 -18.83
C ASP A 111 -5.22 2.89 -19.17
N PRO A 112 -5.97 2.20 -20.06
CA PRO A 112 -5.67 0.82 -20.44
C PRO A 112 -4.26 0.58 -20.98
N SER A 113 -3.60 1.61 -21.52
CA SER A 113 -2.20 1.50 -21.98
C SER A 113 -1.21 1.19 -20.86
N TRP A 114 -1.56 1.45 -19.59
CA TRP A 114 -0.71 1.12 -18.45
C TRP A 114 -0.63 -0.38 -18.16
N CYS A 115 -1.64 -1.14 -18.60
CA CYS A 115 -1.80 -2.55 -18.22
C CYS A 115 -0.58 -3.41 -18.53
N LEU A 116 0.10 -3.17 -19.66
CA LEU A 116 1.28 -3.95 -20.02
C LEU A 116 2.42 -3.76 -19.02
N GLU A 117 2.71 -2.52 -18.64
CA GLU A 117 3.79 -2.22 -17.69
C GLU A 117 3.43 -2.68 -16.27
N ILE A 118 2.15 -2.56 -15.87
CA ILE A 118 1.67 -3.09 -14.58
C ILE A 118 1.86 -4.61 -14.53
N GLN A 119 1.48 -5.35 -15.60
CA GLN A 119 1.65 -6.81 -15.66
C GLN A 119 3.12 -7.23 -15.57
N LYS A 120 4.02 -6.55 -16.30
CA LYS A 120 5.45 -6.80 -16.21
C LYS A 120 5.98 -6.58 -14.79
N LEU A 121 5.54 -5.48 -14.17
CA LEU A 121 5.95 -5.14 -12.82
C LEU A 121 5.45 -6.19 -11.80
N ILE A 122 4.18 -6.61 -11.91
CA ILE A 122 3.62 -7.71 -11.11
C ILE A 122 4.46 -8.99 -11.27
N ALA A 123 4.82 -9.36 -12.49
CA ALA A 123 5.62 -10.55 -12.75
C ALA A 123 6.99 -10.48 -12.06
N LEU A 124 7.65 -9.32 -12.09
CA LEU A 124 8.94 -9.10 -11.42
C LEU A 124 8.80 -9.22 -9.89
N PHE A 125 7.78 -8.60 -9.30
CA PHE A 125 7.53 -8.69 -7.87
C PHE A 125 7.20 -10.11 -7.42
N VAL A 126 6.34 -10.81 -8.16
CA VAL A 126 5.97 -12.20 -7.84
C VAL A 126 7.17 -13.14 -7.99
N ALA A 127 7.99 -12.95 -9.02
CA ALA A 127 9.23 -13.70 -9.19
C ALA A 127 10.19 -13.50 -8.02
N GLU A 128 10.26 -12.32 -7.43
CA GLU A 128 11.16 -12.00 -6.33
C GLU A 128 10.59 -12.33 -4.95
N TYR A 129 9.34 -11.99 -4.68
CA TYR A 129 8.73 -12.06 -3.34
C TYR A 129 7.67 -13.16 -3.19
N GLY A 130 7.39 -13.94 -4.25
CA GLY A 130 6.42 -15.03 -4.26
C GLY A 130 4.97 -14.56 -4.43
N GLU A 131 4.61 -13.42 -3.88
CA GLU A 131 3.26 -12.83 -3.95
C GLU A 131 3.36 -11.30 -3.94
N LEU A 132 2.29 -10.65 -4.38
CA LEU A 132 2.14 -9.19 -4.42
C LEU A 132 0.68 -8.82 -4.15
N MET A 133 0.45 -7.83 -3.32
CA MET A 133 -0.86 -7.20 -3.15
C MET A 133 -1.00 -6.02 -4.11
N ILE A 134 -2.20 -5.79 -4.66
CA ILE A 134 -2.47 -4.64 -5.53
C ILE A 134 -3.37 -3.66 -4.79
N TYR A 135 -2.87 -2.44 -4.57
CA TYR A 135 -3.71 -1.32 -4.17
C TYR A 135 -4.31 -0.69 -5.42
N CYS A 136 -5.64 -0.69 -5.48
CA CYS A 136 -6.37 -0.11 -6.60
C CYS A 136 -7.80 0.27 -6.19
N GLY A 137 -8.17 1.51 -6.43
CA GLY A 137 -9.54 1.96 -6.27
C GLY A 137 -10.46 1.53 -7.41
N TRP A 138 -11.78 1.49 -7.14
CA TRP A 138 -12.79 1.13 -8.14
C TRP A 138 -12.71 2.02 -9.41
N ALA A 139 -12.54 3.33 -9.24
CA ALA A 139 -12.45 4.24 -10.39
C ALA A 139 -11.25 3.91 -11.28
N THR A 140 -10.08 3.71 -10.69
CA THR A 140 -8.86 3.32 -11.39
C THR A 140 -9.04 1.98 -12.12
N PHE A 141 -9.65 0.99 -11.46
CA PHE A 141 -9.93 -0.31 -12.07
C PHE A 141 -10.83 -0.19 -13.33
N ILE A 142 -11.86 0.67 -13.29
CA ILE A 142 -12.71 0.95 -14.46
C ILE A 142 -11.91 1.62 -15.56
N GLN A 143 -11.10 2.63 -15.23
CA GLN A 143 -10.28 3.37 -16.20
C GLN A 143 -9.24 2.47 -16.89
N LEU A 144 -8.71 1.46 -16.19
CA LEU A 144 -7.81 0.45 -16.75
C LEU A 144 -8.53 -0.57 -17.67
N GLY A 145 -9.86 -0.48 -17.82
CA GLY A 145 -10.65 -1.42 -18.63
C GLY A 145 -11.03 -2.70 -17.89
N GLN A 146 -11.04 -2.67 -16.56
CA GLN A 146 -11.45 -3.79 -15.70
C GLN A 146 -10.62 -5.08 -15.91
N PRO A 147 -9.30 -5.01 -15.81
CA PRO A 147 -8.43 -6.13 -16.15
C PRO A 147 -8.58 -7.30 -15.15
N SER A 148 -9.05 -8.45 -15.63
CA SER A 148 -9.32 -9.63 -14.79
C SER A 148 -8.10 -10.17 -14.06
N TRP A 149 -6.90 -10.05 -14.63
CA TRP A 149 -5.65 -10.51 -14.02
C TRP A 149 -5.32 -9.78 -12.69
N MET A 150 -5.81 -8.55 -12.47
CA MET A 150 -5.66 -7.89 -11.16
C MET A 150 -6.43 -8.63 -10.06
N LEU A 151 -7.53 -9.30 -10.42
CA LEU A 151 -8.38 -10.01 -9.48
C LEU A 151 -7.78 -11.34 -9.01
N GLU A 152 -6.72 -11.81 -9.64
CA GLU A 152 -5.99 -13.00 -9.23
C GLU A 152 -5.11 -12.75 -7.99
N ARG A 153 -4.83 -11.49 -7.68
CA ARG A 153 -3.96 -11.07 -6.58
C ARG A 153 -4.76 -10.61 -5.36
N PRO A 154 -4.17 -10.63 -4.16
CA PRO A 154 -4.72 -9.94 -3.00
C PRO A 154 -4.98 -8.47 -3.32
N LEU A 155 -6.11 -7.93 -2.89
CA LEU A 155 -6.49 -6.54 -3.17
C LEU A 155 -6.43 -5.70 -1.90
N TRP A 156 -5.85 -4.53 -2.02
CA TRP A 156 -5.93 -3.43 -1.07
C TRP A 156 -6.79 -2.34 -1.70
N VAL A 157 -7.97 -2.09 -1.13
CA VAL A 157 -8.97 -1.25 -1.76
C VAL A 157 -9.24 0.00 -0.94
N PRO A 158 -9.03 1.20 -1.50
CA PRO A 158 -9.47 2.43 -0.87
C PRO A 158 -10.99 2.58 -1.04
N TYR A 159 -11.69 2.70 0.06
CA TYR A 159 -13.08 3.09 0.09
C TYR A 159 -13.39 3.85 1.37
N VAL A 160 -13.38 5.16 1.28
CA VAL A 160 -13.73 6.03 2.39
C VAL A 160 -15.22 6.34 2.30
N SER A 161 -15.99 5.80 3.23
CA SER A 161 -17.40 6.13 3.36
C SER A 161 -17.57 7.45 4.09
N ARG A 162 -18.39 8.35 3.55
CA ARG A 162 -18.68 9.66 4.19
C ARG A 162 -19.44 9.52 5.52
N ASP A 163 -20.15 8.44 5.68
CA ASP A 163 -20.94 8.10 6.88
C ASP A 163 -20.19 7.18 7.86
N GLY A 164 -18.95 6.82 7.54
CA GLY A 164 -18.10 5.95 8.39
C GLY A 164 -18.60 4.51 8.50
N ASN A 165 -19.55 4.12 7.66
CA ASN A 165 -20.05 2.76 7.62
C ASN A 165 -19.09 1.86 6.81
N PHE A 166 -18.88 0.65 7.32
CA PHE A 166 -18.16 -0.40 6.61
C PHE A 166 -18.91 -0.70 5.29
N PRO A 167 -18.21 -0.88 4.16
CA PRO A 167 -18.86 -1.45 3.00
C PRO A 167 -19.45 -2.81 3.41
N PRO A 168 -20.65 -3.14 2.98
CA PRO A 168 -21.23 -4.45 3.21
C PRO A 168 -20.27 -5.53 2.70
N ALA A 169 -20.35 -6.74 3.24
CA ALA A 169 -19.48 -7.90 2.90
C ALA A 169 -19.31 -8.15 1.39
N ALA A 170 -20.27 -7.69 0.59
CA ALA A 170 -20.16 -7.56 -0.86
C ALA A 170 -19.93 -6.10 -1.21
N CYS A 171 -18.70 -5.61 -1.07
CA CYS A 171 -18.38 -4.25 -1.50
C CYS A 171 -18.58 -4.14 -3.02
N THR A 172 -19.73 -3.62 -3.43
CA THR A 172 -20.04 -3.34 -4.85
C THR A 172 -19.07 -2.36 -5.50
N LYS A 173 -18.18 -1.74 -4.71
CA LYS A 173 -17.15 -0.80 -5.15
C LYS A 173 -15.72 -1.36 -5.01
N SER A 174 -15.57 -2.66 -4.77
CA SER A 174 -14.29 -3.33 -4.91
C SER A 174 -14.10 -3.79 -6.35
N PRO A 175 -12.89 -3.75 -6.92
CA PRO A 175 -12.59 -4.30 -8.23
C PRO A 175 -13.19 -5.70 -8.44
N GLY A 176 -13.98 -5.87 -9.50
CA GLY A 176 -14.67 -7.13 -9.82
C GLY A 176 -15.61 -7.68 -8.74
N GLY A 177 -15.99 -6.87 -7.73
CA GLY A 177 -16.79 -7.36 -6.59
C GLY A 177 -16.03 -8.28 -5.64
N LYS A 178 -14.72 -8.45 -5.82
CA LYS A 178 -13.87 -9.28 -4.96
C LYS A 178 -13.74 -8.67 -3.57
N ALA A 179 -13.84 -9.49 -2.52
CA ALA A 179 -13.56 -9.02 -1.16
C ALA A 179 -12.11 -8.57 -1.03
N PRO A 180 -11.83 -7.36 -0.49
CA PRO A 180 -10.47 -6.89 -0.30
C PRO A 180 -9.75 -7.69 0.79
N THR A 181 -8.46 -7.91 0.60
CA THR A 181 -7.56 -8.41 1.64
C THR A 181 -7.30 -7.33 2.68
N LEU A 182 -7.13 -6.10 2.21
CA LEU A 182 -6.94 -4.92 3.03
C LEU A 182 -7.88 -3.81 2.53
N TRP A 183 -8.57 -3.17 3.45
CA TRP A 183 -9.48 -2.08 3.13
C TRP A 183 -9.03 -0.78 3.78
N GLN A 184 -8.63 0.21 2.97
CA GLN A 184 -8.33 1.55 3.43
C GLN A 184 -9.64 2.33 3.59
N PHE A 185 -10.02 2.57 4.84
CA PHE A 185 -11.27 3.22 5.19
C PHE A 185 -11.10 4.70 5.57
N MET A 186 -9.86 5.17 5.67
CA MET A 186 -9.56 6.49 6.19
C MET A 186 -8.33 7.09 5.53
N TRP A 187 -8.44 8.34 5.09
CA TRP A 187 -7.34 9.15 4.56
C TRP A 187 -6.95 10.24 5.54
N GLY A 188 -5.66 10.33 5.82
CA GLY A 188 -4.94 11.47 6.38
C GLY A 188 -5.67 12.44 7.29
N PRO A 189 -5.61 13.76 7.05
CA PRO A 189 -5.89 14.77 8.07
C PRO A 189 -7.34 14.86 8.56
N LEU A 190 -8.30 14.36 7.80
CA LEU A 190 -9.70 14.59 8.12
C LEU A 190 -10.27 13.62 9.16
N PHE A 191 -9.65 12.44 9.36
CA PHE A 191 -10.27 11.35 10.13
C PHE A 191 -9.33 10.52 11.00
N SER A 192 -8.09 10.93 11.22
CA SER A 192 -7.15 10.16 12.04
C SER A 192 -7.68 9.99 13.47
N GLN A 193 -8.19 8.80 13.78
CA GLN A 193 -8.58 8.42 15.15
C GLN A 193 -7.37 8.03 16.01
N ILE A 194 -6.22 7.79 15.39
CA ILE A 194 -4.95 7.60 16.06
C ILE A 194 -4.27 8.96 16.10
N GLN A 195 -4.51 9.71 17.16
CA GLN A 195 -3.64 10.81 17.49
C GLN A 195 -2.35 10.20 18.03
N MET A 196 -1.32 10.19 17.19
CA MET A 196 0.03 9.97 17.67
C MET A 196 0.35 11.06 18.69
N GLN A 197 0.86 10.68 19.85
CA GLN A 197 0.82 11.44 21.12
C GLN A 197 1.37 12.87 21.11
N THR A 198 1.98 13.35 20.05
CA THR A 198 2.60 14.67 20.03
C THR A 198 2.34 15.52 18.79
N SER A 199 1.61 15.01 17.80
CA SER A 199 1.35 15.78 16.59
C SER A 199 0.13 15.27 15.83
N LYS A 200 -0.60 16.19 15.25
CA LYS A 200 -1.72 15.94 14.33
C LYS A 200 -1.18 15.43 12.98
N ILE A 201 -0.50 14.27 13.00
CA ILE A 201 -0.05 13.62 11.76
C ILE A 201 -1.21 12.80 11.22
N ALA A 202 -1.52 13.07 10.00
CA ALA A 202 -2.45 12.31 9.23
C ALA A 202 -1.77 11.03 8.73
N ILE A 203 -2.30 9.87 9.11
CA ILE A 203 -1.86 8.56 8.68
C ILE A 203 -3.05 7.85 8.08
N ASP A 204 -2.85 7.28 6.91
CA ASP A 204 -3.86 6.47 6.25
C ASP A 204 -4.06 5.15 7.00
N GLN A 205 -5.31 4.73 7.14
CA GLN A 205 -5.67 3.60 7.98
C GLN A 205 -6.47 2.58 7.17
N SER A 206 -6.02 1.34 7.26
CA SER A 206 -6.65 0.19 6.64
C SER A 206 -7.00 -0.87 7.68
N ILE A 207 -7.89 -1.77 7.32
CA ILE A 207 -8.32 -2.87 8.18
C ILE A 207 -8.39 -4.17 7.40
N CYS A 208 -8.05 -5.28 8.07
CA CYS A 208 -8.17 -6.64 7.55
C CYS A 208 -8.63 -7.60 8.65
N ALA A 209 -9.16 -8.76 8.25
CA ALA A 209 -9.50 -9.84 9.19
C ALA A 209 -8.24 -10.52 9.70
N GLN A 210 -7.25 -10.71 8.83
CA GLN A 210 -5.92 -11.19 9.19
C GLN A 210 -4.88 -10.42 8.39
N LEU A 211 -3.65 -10.32 8.89
CA LEU A 211 -2.56 -9.67 8.17
C LEU A 211 -2.29 -10.36 6.82
N PRO A 212 -1.87 -9.61 5.79
CA PRO A 212 -1.34 -10.19 4.57
C PRO A 212 -0.23 -11.21 4.87
N LYS A 213 -0.01 -12.15 3.95
CA LYS A 213 1.05 -13.15 4.09
C LYS A 213 2.43 -12.49 4.28
N SER A 214 3.31 -13.20 4.97
CA SER A 214 4.73 -12.83 5.02
C SER A 214 5.48 -13.41 3.83
N ILE A 215 6.58 -12.76 3.48
CA ILE A 215 7.54 -13.24 2.49
C ILE A 215 8.22 -14.49 3.07
N GLU A 216 8.20 -15.57 2.32
CA GLU A 216 8.86 -16.81 2.70
C GLU A 216 10.36 -16.77 2.32
N ALA A 217 11.19 -17.41 3.14
CA ALA A 217 12.56 -17.62 2.77
C ALA A 217 12.63 -18.55 1.55
N ARG A 218 13.42 -18.19 0.56
CA ARG A 218 13.70 -19.11 -0.56
C ARG A 218 14.66 -20.21 -0.10
N PRO A 219 14.45 -21.44 -0.58
CA PRO A 219 15.34 -22.54 -0.28
C PRO A 219 16.77 -22.31 -0.80
#